data_281740d915ea7d65676f7be057d5a21a
#
_entry.id   281740d915ea7d65676f7be057d5a21a
#
_cell.length_a   1.000
_cell.length_b   1.000
_cell.length_c   1.000
_cell.angle_alpha   90.00
_cell.angle_beta   90.00
_cell.angle_gamma   90.00
#
_symmetry.space_group_name_H-M   'P 1'
#
loop_
_entity.id
_entity.type
_entity.pdbx_description
1 polymer ?
#
loop_
_entity_poly.entity_id
_entity_poly.type
_entity_poly.pdbx_seq_one_letter_code
_entity_poly.pdbx_strand_id
1 'polypeptide(L)'
;MIFDLECSLKGSRNEYYCNSNFTFLYYTIELYNGCSKKFNITRKRFDSSGELVDVSKTLVINIKPGWKKGTKVSFVNEGDEAPNTIPPDLVFIIQEKQNSDPGYVRDGNNLIYTHKISLSDALTDCSLQIPTLDQRIISLACPEVVSPFYEKLIPG
;
A
#
# COMPACT_ATOMS: atom_id res chain seq x y z
N MET A 1 -4.96 -8.93 10.46
CA MET A 1 -4.69 -7.77 11.33
C MET A 1 -5.87 -6.84 11.16
N ILE A 2 -6.55 -6.51 12.24
CA ILE A 2 -7.71 -5.61 12.25
C ILE A 2 -7.16 -4.25 12.68
N PHE A 3 -7.46 -3.21 11.92
CA PHE A 3 -7.10 -1.84 12.27
C PHE A 3 -8.36 -1.11 12.69
N ASP A 4 -8.36 -0.57 13.91
CA ASP A 4 -9.41 0.30 14.40
C ASP A 4 -9.07 1.74 13.99
N LEU A 5 -10.00 2.39 13.31
CA LEU A 5 -9.87 3.76 12.84
C LEU A 5 -10.98 4.61 13.45
N GLU A 6 -10.61 5.52 14.32
CA GLU A 6 -11.49 6.56 14.81
C GLU A 6 -11.49 7.74 13.84
N CYS A 7 -12.68 8.09 13.33
CA CYS A 7 -12.88 9.30 12.53
C CYS A 7 -13.04 10.48 13.48
N SER A 8 -12.00 11.31 13.62
CA SER A 8 -12.08 12.56 14.40
C SER A 8 -12.34 13.75 13.49
N LEU A 9 -13.52 14.37 13.66
CA LEU A 9 -13.90 15.61 12.97
C LEU A 9 -13.10 16.79 13.54
N LYS A 10 -12.17 17.36 12.76
CA LYS A 10 -11.66 18.72 13.00
C LYS A 10 -12.21 19.64 11.91
N GLY A 11 -13.29 20.34 12.22
CA GLY A 11 -13.90 21.34 11.35
C GLY A 11 -13.76 22.74 11.89
N SER A 12 -13.27 23.67 11.06
CA SER A 12 -13.44 25.09 11.22
C SER A 12 -14.21 25.63 10.02
N ARG A 13 -15.42 26.15 10.33
CA ARG A 13 -16.31 26.99 9.50
C ARG A 13 -16.71 26.55 8.08
N ASN A 14 -17.98 26.15 7.98
CA ASN A 14 -18.89 26.30 6.84
C ASN A 14 -18.56 25.63 5.48
N GLU A 15 -17.91 24.46 5.48
CA GLU A 15 -18.04 23.53 4.36
C GLU A 15 -17.97 22.11 4.94
N TYR A 16 -19.12 21.44 5.02
CA TYR A 16 -19.20 20.04 5.45
C TYR A 16 -18.79 19.11 4.31
N TYR A 17 -17.52 19.09 3.99
CA TYR A 17 -16.93 18.04 3.18
C TYR A 17 -16.20 17.08 4.12
N CYS A 18 -16.91 16.08 4.60
CA CYS A 18 -16.26 14.90 5.18
C CYS A 18 -15.64 14.05 4.07
N ASN A 19 -14.68 14.60 3.34
CA ASN A 19 -13.77 13.82 2.54
C ASN A 19 -12.73 13.21 3.49
N SER A 20 -13.13 12.15 4.19
CA SER A 20 -12.20 11.39 5.01
C SER A 20 -11.30 10.57 4.09
N ASN A 21 -10.20 11.17 3.63
CA ASN A 21 -9.18 10.48 2.89
C ASN A 21 -8.32 9.69 3.87
N PHE A 22 -8.49 8.38 3.90
CA PHE A 22 -7.63 7.50 4.69
C PHE A 22 -6.45 7.03 3.86
N THR A 23 -5.26 7.24 4.39
CA THR A 23 -4.02 6.80 3.77
C THR A 23 -3.57 5.49 4.40
N PHE A 24 -3.40 4.46 3.59
CA PHE A 24 -2.92 3.16 4.05
C PHE A 24 -1.55 2.81 3.48
N LEU A 25 -0.66 2.41 4.38
CA LEU A 25 0.68 1.96 4.05
C LEU A 25 0.67 0.45 3.82
N TYR A 26 1.11 0.04 2.64
CA TYR A 26 1.27 -1.37 2.27
C TYR A 26 2.72 -1.70 1.98
N TYR A 27 3.09 -2.94 2.24
CA TYR A 27 4.39 -3.46 1.85
C TYR A 27 4.42 -3.78 0.35
N THR A 28 5.58 -3.63 -0.27
CA THR A 28 5.77 -3.94 -1.70
C THR A 28 5.33 -5.36 -2.03
N ILE A 29 5.65 -6.33 -1.17
CA ILE A 29 5.24 -7.73 -1.31
C ILE A 29 3.72 -7.93 -1.30
N GLU A 30 2.98 -7.15 -0.50
CA GLU A 30 1.51 -7.21 -0.47
C GLU A 30 0.90 -6.65 -1.75
N LEU A 31 1.50 -5.63 -2.34
CA LEU A 31 1.09 -5.07 -3.63
C LEU A 31 1.49 -5.96 -4.80
N TYR A 32 2.55 -6.76 -4.66
CA TYR A 32 2.99 -7.72 -5.66
C TYR A 32 2.07 -8.94 -5.71
N ASN A 33 1.80 -9.56 -4.58
CA ASN A 33 0.97 -10.77 -4.49
C ASN A 33 -0.53 -10.48 -4.52
N GLY A 34 -0.92 -9.26 -4.16
CA GLY A 34 -2.29 -8.93 -3.85
C GLY A 34 -2.68 -9.43 -2.45
N CYS A 35 -3.61 -8.73 -1.82
CA CYS A 35 -4.12 -9.14 -0.51
C CYS A 35 -5.53 -8.58 -0.27
N SER A 36 -6.23 -9.18 0.70
CA SER A 36 -7.51 -8.65 1.19
C SER A 36 -7.33 -8.22 2.64
N LYS A 37 -7.65 -6.96 2.92
CA LYS A 37 -7.60 -6.42 4.29
C LYS A 37 -8.98 -5.98 4.74
N LYS A 38 -9.27 -6.23 6.01
CA LYS A 38 -10.50 -5.83 6.67
C LYS A 38 -10.21 -4.63 7.56
N PHE A 39 -11.01 -3.59 7.43
CA PHE A 39 -10.92 -2.37 8.21
C PHE A 39 -12.23 -2.17 8.95
N ASN A 40 -12.15 -1.97 10.25
CA ASN A 40 -13.29 -1.55 11.03
C ASN A 40 -13.29 -0.02 11.05
N ILE A 41 -14.39 0.56 10.59
CA ILE A 41 -14.64 1.98 10.66
C ILE A 41 -15.76 2.22 11.67
N THR A 42 -15.63 3.28 12.45
CA THR A 42 -16.71 3.79 13.29
C THR A 42 -17.25 5.05 12.62
N ARG A 43 -18.55 5.10 12.40
CA ARG A 43 -19.23 6.21 11.73
C ARG A 43 -20.47 6.60 12.50
N LYS A 44 -20.87 7.86 12.36
CA LYS A 44 -22.08 8.40 12.99
C LYS A 44 -23.27 8.20 12.08
N ARG A 45 -24.33 7.62 12.63
CA ARG A 45 -25.62 7.39 11.95
C ARG A 45 -26.76 7.87 12.84
N PHE A 46 -27.86 8.33 12.22
CA PHE A 46 -29.07 8.62 12.92
C PHE A 46 -29.83 7.33 13.26
N ASP A 47 -30.20 7.19 14.53
CA ASP A 47 -31.10 6.12 14.95
C ASP A 47 -32.56 6.50 14.67
N SER A 48 -33.48 5.55 14.87
CA SER A 48 -34.94 5.75 14.73
C SER A 48 -35.50 6.85 15.65
N SER A 49 -34.81 7.20 16.70
CA SER A 49 -35.12 8.30 17.60
C SER A 49 -34.63 9.68 17.10
N GLY A 50 -33.82 9.72 16.02
CA GLY A 50 -33.19 10.93 15.51
C GLY A 50 -31.92 11.33 16.25
N GLU A 51 -31.37 10.49 17.11
CA GLU A 51 -30.10 10.72 17.78
C GLU A 51 -28.93 10.15 16.96
N LEU A 52 -27.76 10.83 17.03
CA LEU A 52 -26.53 10.36 16.41
C LEU A 52 -25.91 9.27 17.28
N VAL A 53 -25.78 8.07 16.73
CA VAL A 53 -25.14 6.92 17.37
C VAL A 53 -23.91 6.50 16.57
N ASP A 54 -22.90 6.00 17.26
CA ASP A 54 -21.71 5.44 16.65
C ASP A 54 -21.98 4.00 16.20
N VAL A 55 -21.83 3.75 14.90
CA VAL A 55 -22.04 2.45 14.28
C VAL A 55 -20.75 1.96 13.67
N SER A 56 -20.27 0.81 14.13
CA SER A 56 -19.08 0.16 13.56
C SER A 56 -19.45 -0.68 12.35
N LYS A 57 -18.66 -0.55 11.28
CA LYS A 57 -18.79 -1.35 10.05
C LYS A 57 -17.44 -1.86 9.59
N THR A 58 -17.40 -3.13 9.18
CA THR A 58 -16.19 -3.71 8.58
C THR A 58 -16.23 -3.55 7.07
N LEU A 59 -15.24 -2.86 6.53
CA LEU A 59 -15.02 -2.74 5.08
C LEU A 59 -13.89 -3.69 4.67
N VAL A 60 -14.05 -4.32 3.51
CA VAL A 60 -13.06 -5.21 2.93
C VAL A 60 -12.47 -4.56 1.69
N ILE A 61 -11.16 -4.35 1.68
CA ILE A 61 -10.42 -3.85 0.54
C ILE A 61 -9.65 -5.01 -0.07
N ASN A 62 -9.99 -5.35 -1.31
CA ASN A 62 -9.30 -6.37 -2.10
C ASN A 62 -8.28 -5.70 -3.01
N ILE A 63 -7.02 -5.83 -2.66
CA ILE A 63 -5.91 -5.29 -3.43
C ILE A 63 -5.52 -6.30 -4.51
N LYS A 64 -5.59 -5.87 -5.75
CA LYS A 64 -5.15 -6.69 -6.88
C LYS A 64 -3.64 -6.54 -7.08
N PRO A 65 -2.95 -7.61 -7.53
CA PRO A 65 -1.54 -7.53 -7.88
C PRO A 65 -1.24 -6.37 -8.83
N GLY A 66 -0.11 -5.69 -8.60
CA GLY A 66 0.34 -4.61 -9.47
C GLY A 66 -0.25 -3.23 -9.20
N TRP A 67 -1.09 -3.05 -8.20
CA TRP A 67 -1.59 -1.73 -7.84
C TRP A 67 -0.45 -0.76 -7.51
N LYS A 68 -0.63 0.51 -7.91
CA LYS A 68 0.37 1.57 -7.72
C LYS A 68 0.02 2.44 -6.50
N LYS A 69 1.03 3.12 -5.96
CA LYS A 69 0.82 4.18 -4.98
C LYS A 69 -0.15 5.23 -5.52
N GLY A 70 -1.04 5.73 -4.68
CA GLY A 70 -2.06 6.71 -5.06
C GLY A 70 -3.34 6.10 -5.63
N THR A 71 -3.45 4.77 -5.75
CA THR A 71 -4.71 4.12 -6.13
C THR A 71 -5.78 4.43 -5.08
N LYS A 72 -6.96 4.89 -5.55
CA LYS A 72 -8.09 5.24 -4.70
C LYS A 72 -9.16 4.16 -4.76
N VAL A 73 -9.69 3.79 -3.60
CA VAL A 73 -10.82 2.89 -3.45
C VAL A 73 -11.92 3.64 -2.72
N SER A 74 -13.05 3.86 -3.37
CA SER A 74 -14.17 4.61 -2.81
C SER A 74 -15.28 3.67 -2.37
N PHE A 75 -15.82 3.93 -1.18
CA PHE A 75 -17.04 3.31 -0.68
C PHE A 75 -18.12 4.39 -0.59
N VAL A 76 -19.15 4.21 -1.40
CA VAL A 76 -20.22 5.20 -1.57
C VAL A 76 -21.09 5.26 -0.32
N ASN A 77 -21.38 6.48 0.16
CA ASN A 77 -22.25 6.75 1.30
C ASN A 77 -21.83 6.09 2.62
N GLU A 78 -20.52 5.86 2.82
CA GLU A 78 -20.00 5.21 4.03
C GLU A 78 -19.43 6.21 5.05
N GLY A 79 -19.44 7.51 4.77
CA GLY A 79 -19.06 8.56 5.73
C GLY A 79 -20.15 8.84 6.77
N ASP A 80 -19.92 9.84 7.64
CA ASP A 80 -20.82 10.24 8.70
C ASP A 80 -22.11 10.87 8.15
N GLU A 81 -23.25 10.57 8.79
CA GLU A 81 -24.52 11.23 8.47
C GLU A 81 -24.59 12.62 9.12
N ALA A 82 -25.11 13.57 8.34
CA ALA A 82 -25.48 14.90 8.82
C ALA A 82 -26.95 15.18 8.49
N PRO A 83 -27.66 16.04 9.26
CA PRO A 83 -29.05 16.34 9.05
C PRO A 83 -29.28 16.87 7.63
N ASN A 84 -30.26 16.30 6.92
CA ASN A 84 -30.66 16.68 5.56
C ASN A 84 -29.54 16.60 4.50
N THR A 85 -28.53 15.76 4.72
CA THR A 85 -27.40 15.62 3.79
C THR A 85 -27.19 14.13 3.47
N ILE A 86 -26.85 13.84 2.22
CA ILE A 86 -26.45 12.49 1.83
C ILE A 86 -25.06 12.21 2.43
N PRO A 87 -24.84 11.04 3.07
CA PRO A 87 -23.55 10.69 3.61
C PRO A 87 -22.44 10.76 2.56
N PRO A 88 -21.28 11.35 2.85
CA PRO A 88 -20.19 11.42 1.90
C PRO A 88 -19.54 10.05 1.66
N ASP A 89 -18.79 9.96 0.57
CA ASP A 89 -18.01 8.79 0.24
C ASP A 89 -16.77 8.70 1.12
N LEU A 90 -16.40 7.48 1.47
CA LEU A 90 -15.16 7.18 2.15
C LEU A 90 -14.12 6.75 1.12
N VAL A 91 -13.00 7.47 1.04
CA VAL A 91 -11.95 7.21 0.05
C VAL A 91 -10.68 6.71 0.73
N PHE A 92 -10.24 5.51 0.36
CA PHE A 92 -8.99 4.92 0.80
C PHE A 92 -7.91 5.14 -0.26
N ILE A 93 -6.79 5.75 0.13
CA ILE A 93 -5.65 5.99 -0.74
C ILE A 93 -4.53 5.01 -0.37
N ILE A 94 -4.12 4.22 -1.33
CA ILE A 94 -3.05 3.24 -1.16
C ILE A 94 -1.71 3.94 -1.25
N GLN A 95 -0.90 3.78 -0.21
CA GLN A 95 0.50 4.21 -0.21
C GLN A 95 1.42 3.02 0.04
N GLU A 96 2.58 3.08 -0.55
CA GLU A 96 3.62 2.08 -0.39
C GLU A 96 4.54 2.50 0.77
N LYS A 97 4.78 1.57 1.69
CA LYS A 97 5.74 1.76 2.77
C LYS A 97 7.13 1.54 2.19
N GLN A 98 7.91 2.61 2.15
CA GLN A 98 9.29 2.53 1.70
C GLN A 98 10.16 1.70 2.67
N ASN A 99 11.16 1.02 2.12
CA ASN A 99 12.18 0.26 2.89
C ASN A 99 11.65 -0.92 3.72
N SER A 100 10.57 -1.54 3.30
CA SER A 100 9.98 -2.65 4.05
C SER A 100 10.55 -4.01 3.66
N ASP A 101 11.02 -4.12 2.43
CA ASP A 101 11.57 -5.37 1.89
C ASP A 101 13.07 -5.22 1.75
N PRO A 102 13.87 -6.11 2.37
CA PRO A 102 15.32 -5.99 2.37
C PRO A 102 15.87 -6.03 0.95
N GLY A 103 16.40 -4.90 0.50
CA GLY A 103 17.11 -4.76 -0.77
C GLY A 103 16.27 -4.37 -1.98
N TYR A 104 14.93 -4.38 -1.89
CA TYR A 104 14.06 -3.99 -3.00
C TYR A 104 13.54 -2.56 -2.88
N VAL A 105 13.65 -1.81 -3.98
CA VAL A 105 13.03 -0.51 -4.15
C VAL A 105 12.18 -0.54 -5.40
N ARG A 106 10.94 -0.08 -5.29
CA ARG A 106 10.04 -0.01 -6.44
C ARG A 106 10.18 1.33 -7.16
N ASP A 107 10.39 1.28 -8.45
CA ASP A 107 10.33 2.44 -9.34
C ASP A 107 9.28 2.22 -10.43
N GLY A 108 8.10 2.79 -10.23
CA GLY A 108 6.96 2.64 -11.12
C GLY A 108 6.50 1.19 -11.29
N ASN A 109 6.85 0.55 -12.40
CA ASN A 109 6.56 -0.86 -12.70
C ASN A 109 7.77 -1.78 -12.44
N ASN A 110 8.95 -1.19 -12.24
CA ASN A 110 10.19 -1.92 -12.08
C ASN A 110 10.51 -2.13 -10.60
N LEU A 111 11.23 -3.21 -10.30
CA LEU A 111 11.83 -3.49 -9.02
C LEU A 111 13.34 -3.35 -9.14
N ILE A 112 13.93 -2.52 -8.31
CA ILE A 112 15.38 -2.33 -8.22
C ILE A 112 15.87 -3.11 -7.01
N TYR A 113 16.82 -4.01 -7.22
CA TYR A 113 17.46 -4.77 -6.16
C TYR A 113 18.94 -4.43 -6.10
N THR A 114 19.39 -3.98 -4.94
CA THR A 114 20.82 -3.67 -4.71
C THR A 114 21.48 -4.83 -3.98
N HIS A 115 22.37 -5.53 -4.68
CA HIS A 115 23.14 -6.63 -4.12
C HIS A 115 24.56 -6.19 -3.78
N LYS A 116 25.07 -6.59 -2.61
CA LYS A 116 26.45 -6.30 -2.20
C LYS A 116 27.30 -7.54 -2.46
N ILE A 117 28.35 -7.36 -3.23
CA ILE A 117 29.32 -8.41 -3.55
C ILE A 117 30.72 -8.04 -3.02
N SER A 118 31.56 -9.05 -2.85
CA SER A 118 32.96 -8.81 -2.51
C SER A 118 33.74 -8.27 -3.72
N LEU A 119 34.85 -7.59 -3.49
CA LEU A 119 35.70 -7.10 -4.57
C LEU A 119 36.29 -8.28 -5.37
N SER A 120 36.62 -9.39 -4.73
CA SER A 120 37.09 -10.60 -5.40
C SER A 120 36.05 -11.14 -6.39
N ASP A 121 34.78 -11.21 -5.96
CA ASP A 121 33.70 -11.69 -6.82
C ASP A 121 33.42 -10.70 -7.95
N ALA A 122 33.59 -9.39 -7.73
CA ALA A 122 33.40 -8.38 -8.77
C ALA A 122 34.47 -8.45 -9.88
N LEU A 123 35.68 -8.94 -9.56
CA LEU A 123 36.80 -9.06 -10.50
C LEU A 123 36.89 -10.42 -11.21
N THR A 124 36.13 -11.39 -10.73
CA THR A 124 36.09 -12.74 -11.28
C THR A 124 34.67 -13.08 -11.74
N ASP A 125 34.52 -14.17 -12.47
CA ASP A 125 33.19 -14.69 -12.85
C ASP A 125 32.39 -14.98 -11.57
N CYS A 126 31.29 -14.29 -11.36
CA CYS A 126 30.43 -14.52 -10.21
C CYS A 126 29.03 -14.99 -10.61
N SER A 127 28.43 -15.78 -9.72
CA SER A 127 27.05 -16.20 -9.81
C SER A 127 26.30 -15.68 -8.60
N LEU A 128 25.34 -14.79 -8.86
CA LEU A 128 24.55 -14.17 -7.84
C LEU A 128 23.22 -14.91 -7.64
N GLN A 129 22.83 -15.07 -6.39
CA GLN A 129 21.54 -15.64 -6.00
C GLN A 129 20.63 -14.49 -5.55
N ILE A 130 19.62 -14.14 -6.34
CA ILE A 130 18.72 -13.02 -6.06
C ILE A 130 17.39 -13.58 -5.59
N PRO A 131 17.01 -13.39 -4.31
CA PRO A 131 15.70 -13.80 -3.81
C PRO A 131 14.63 -12.87 -4.36
N THR A 132 13.62 -13.39 -5.04
CA THR A 132 12.49 -12.61 -5.54
C THR A 132 11.41 -12.41 -4.48
N LEU A 133 10.47 -11.48 -4.69
CA LEU A 133 9.37 -11.21 -3.76
C LEU A 133 8.40 -12.39 -3.60
N ASP A 134 8.37 -13.31 -4.54
CA ASP A 134 7.58 -14.55 -4.51
C ASP A 134 8.37 -15.76 -3.97
N GLN A 135 9.50 -15.50 -3.28
CA GLN A 135 10.36 -16.52 -2.65
C GLN A 135 11.10 -17.43 -3.64
N ARG A 136 11.05 -17.18 -4.94
CA ARG A 136 11.93 -17.83 -5.90
C ARG A 136 13.34 -17.26 -5.80
N ILE A 137 14.32 -18.02 -6.23
CA ILE A 137 15.72 -17.58 -6.32
C ILE A 137 16.10 -17.54 -7.80
N ILE A 138 16.53 -16.38 -8.25
CA ILE A 138 17.05 -16.20 -9.60
C ILE A 138 18.58 -16.30 -9.54
N SER A 139 19.17 -17.25 -10.27
CA SER A 139 20.62 -17.33 -10.43
C SER A 139 21.05 -16.48 -11.62
N LEU A 140 21.87 -15.47 -11.36
CA LEU A 140 22.38 -14.55 -12.35
C LEU A 140 23.88 -14.72 -12.50
N ALA A 141 24.32 -15.15 -13.66
CA ALA A 141 25.74 -15.21 -14.00
C ALA A 141 26.22 -13.82 -14.45
N CYS A 142 27.34 -13.37 -13.89
CA CYS A 142 28.03 -12.14 -14.26
C CYS A 142 29.45 -12.51 -14.71
N PRO A 143 29.65 -12.83 -16.01
CA PRO A 143 30.96 -13.21 -16.54
C PRO A 143 31.89 -12.00 -16.79
N GLU A 144 31.39 -10.80 -16.61
CA GLU A 144 32.13 -9.57 -16.83
C GLU A 144 32.56 -8.96 -15.52
N VAL A 145 33.64 -8.16 -15.54
CA VAL A 145 34.08 -7.39 -14.38
C VAL A 145 32.98 -6.40 -13.99
N VAL A 146 32.51 -6.51 -12.75
CA VAL A 146 31.41 -5.70 -12.22
C VAL A 146 31.96 -4.40 -11.66
N SER A 147 31.56 -3.27 -12.24
CA SER A 147 31.87 -1.95 -11.73
C SER A 147 30.89 -1.54 -10.60
N PRO A 148 31.22 -0.53 -9.78
CA PRO A 148 30.31 -0.05 -8.72
C PRO A 148 28.94 0.46 -9.23
N PHE A 149 28.87 0.84 -10.52
CA PHE A 149 27.66 1.34 -11.17
C PHE A 149 27.09 0.35 -12.19
N TYR A 150 27.45 -0.93 -12.04
CA TYR A 150 26.96 -1.96 -12.95
C TYR A 150 25.48 -2.23 -12.68
N GLU A 151 24.68 -2.17 -13.73
CA GLU A 151 23.27 -2.47 -13.70
C GLU A 151 22.94 -3.57 -14.72
N LYS A 152 22.15 -4.55 -14.33
CA LYS A 152 21.69 -5.60 -15.22
C LYS A 152 20.17 -5.69 -15.20
N LEU A 153 19.56 -5.54 -16.36
CA LEU A 153 18.12 -5.71 -16.52
C LEU A 153 17.77 -7.19 -16.61
N ILE A 154 16.85 -7.62 -15.77
CA ILE A 154 16.27 -8.96 -15.81
C ILE A 154 14.82 -8.78 -16.27
N PRO A 155 14.46 -9.29 -17.47
CA PRO A 155 13.07 -9.22 -17.91
C PRO A 155 12.19 -10.07 -17.01
N GLY A 156 11.02 -9.51 -16.63
CA GLY A 156 10.01 -10.17 -15.79
C GLY A 156 8.91 -10.84 -16.59
#